data_7d9c6f81292351364f3b9851a48e664f
#
_entry.id   7d9c6f81292351364f3b9851a48e664f
#
_cell.length_a   1.000
_cell.length_b   1.000
_cell.length_c   1.000
_cell.angle_alpha   90.00
_cell.angle_beta   90.00
_cell.angle_gamma   90.00
#
_symmetry.space_group_name_H-M   'P 1'
#
loop_
_entity.id
_entity.type
_entity.pdbx_description
1 polymer ?
#
loop_
_entity_poly.entity_id
_entity_poly.type
_entity_poly.pdbx_seq_one_letter_code
_entity_poly.pdbx_strand_id
1 'polypeptide(L)'
;MTPDMITFAKGITSGAVPMGGVIARDNLYDAFMRGPEHVVELFHGYTYSAHPLACAAGLATLDLYRDENLFEWAKALEPCFADAAMALKGLPGVLDIRTVGLTVGIDLAARPDAAGKRAYEAMERAFHDEGLLIRITGETIALSPPLIVSEAQIGEIFDKLARVIRAVA
;
A
#
# COMPACT_ATOMS: atom_id res chain seq x y z
N MET A 1 -11.89 -2.25 -18.11
CA MET A 1 -12.72 -1.09 -17.67
C MET A 1 -11.82 0.12 -17.59
N THR A 2 -12.18 1.25 -18.21
CA THR A 2 -11.39 2.49 -18.17
C THR A 2 -12.13 3.46 -17.26
N PRO A 3 -11.55 3.88 -16.13
CA PRO A 3 -12.22 4.78 -15.19
C PRO A 3 -12.38 6.19 -15.77
N ASP A 4 -13.34 6.95 -15.28
CA ASP A 4 -13.53 8.35 -15.63
C ASP A 4 -12.67 9.28 -14.79
N MET A 5 -12.32 8.84 -13.57
CA MET A 5 -11.42 9.55 -12.66
C MET A 5 -10.50 8.56 -11.95
N ILE A 6 -9.25 8.98 -11.69
CA ILE A 6 -8.28 8.24 -10.90
C ILE A 6 -7.74 9.16 -9.82
N THR A 7 -7.91 8.80 -8.56
CA THR A 7 -7.28 9.49 -7.43
C THR A 7 -5.92 8.85 -7.13
N PHE A 8 -4.93 9.66 -6.81
CA PHE A 8 -3.60 9.18 -6.43
C PHE A 8 -3.01 9.98 -5.27
N ALA A 9 -2.15 9.34 -4.50
CA ALA A 9 -1.42 9.94 -3.38
C ALA A 9 -0.25 9.04 -2.97
N LYS A 10 0.38 9.32 -1.82
CA LYS A 10 1.39 8.48 -1.14
C LYS A 10 2.62 8.19 -2.03
N GLY A 11 2.59 7.11 -2.81
CA GLY A 11 3.69 6.70 -3.69
C GLY A 11 4.14 7.75 -4.70
N ILE A 12 3.31 8.74 -5.03
CA ILE A 12 3.67 9.80 -6.00
C ILE A 12 4.86 10.66 -5.52
N THR A 13 5.12 10.72 -4.24
CA THR A 13 6.27 11.42 -3.65
C THR A 13 7.11 10.49 -2.75
N SER A 14 6.90 9.19 -2.79
CA SER A 14 7.51 8.21 -1.88
C SER A 14 7.40 8.59 -0.40
N GLY A 15 6.36 9.36 -0.03
CA GLY A 15 6.13 9.83 1.34
C GLY A 15 7.02 10.99 1.79
N ALA A 16 7.90 11.52 0.95
CA ALA A 16 8.82 12.61 1.30
C ALA A 16 8.09 13.94 1.54
N VAL A 17 7.03 14.21 0.78
CA VAL A 17 6.19 15.41 0.89
C VAL A 17 4.73 15.03 0.71
N PRO A 18 3.79 15.57 1.52
CA PRO A 18 2.36 15.36 1.30
C PRO A 18 1.92 15.85 -0.09
N MET A 19 1.34 14.95 -0.89
CA MET A 19 0.80 15.25 -2.21
C MET A 19 -0.29 14.25 -2.56
N GLY A 20 -1.27 14.71 -3.30
CA GLY A 20 -2.29 13.89 -3.93
C GLY A 20 -2.93 14.64 -5.09
N GLY A 21 -3.65 13.91 -5.93
CA GLY A 21 -4.33 14.51 -7.06
C GLY A 21 -5.42 13.61 -7.61
N VAL A 22 -6.10 14.15 -8.61
CA VAL A 22 -7.12 13.45 -9.38
C VAL A 22 -6.82 13.68 -10.86
N ILE A 23 -6.78 12.61 -11.62
CA ILE A 23 -6.79 12.64 -13.08
C ILE A 23 -8.24 12.41 -13.50
N ALA A 24 -8.79 13.30 -14.31
CA ALA A 24 -10.14 13.20 -14.85
C ALA A 24 -10.11 13.20 -16.38
N ARG A 25 -11.10 12.59 -17.00
CA ARG A 25 -11.28 12.64 -18.46
C ARG A 25 -11.70 14.03 -18.92
N ASP A 26 -11.35 14.36 -20.15
CA ASP A 26 -11.65 15.65 -20.76
C ASP A 26 -13.14 15.99 -20.75
N ASN A 27 -14.02 15.00 -20.97
CA ASN A 27 -15.47 15.23 -20.95
C ASN A 27 -15.98 15.70 -19.58
N LEU A 28 -15.32 15.37 -18.49
CA LEU A 28 -15.64 15.88 -17.15
C LEU A 28 -15.17 17.33 -17.02
N TYR A 29 -13.95 17.64 -17.49
CA TYR A 29 -13.44 19.00 -17.53
C TYR A 29 -14.34 19.90 -18.39
N ASP A 30 -14.69 19.47 -19.61
CA ASP A 30 -15.54 20.19 -20.52
C ASP A 30 -16.92 20.54 -19.95
N ALA A 31 -17.45 19.70 -19.05
CA ALA A 31 -18.71 19.98 -18.38
C ALA A 31 -18.62 21.20 -17.47
N PHE A 32 -17.48 21.42 -16.82
CA PHE A 32 -17.24 22.60 -15.97
C PHE A 32 -16.91 23.87 -16.77
N MET A 33 -16.53 23.73 -18.03
CA MET A 33 -16.23 24.85 -18.91
C MET A 33 -17.50 25.43 -19.61
N ARG A 34 -18.67 24.89 -19.27
CA ARG A 34 -19.95 25.36 -19.82
C ARG A 34 -20.66 26.25 -18.81
N GLY A 35 -20.94 27.47 -19.21
CA GLY A 35 -21.64 28.42 -18.34
C GLY A 35 -21.33 29.88 -18.72
N PRO A 36 -21.81 30.84 -17.94
CA PRO A 36 -21.45 32.24 -18.10
C PRO A 36 -19.96 32.48 -17.84
N GLU A 37 -19.31 33.31 -18.67
CA GLU A 37 -17.85 33.58 -18.56
C GLU A 37 -17.39 34.09 -17.20
N HIS A 38 -18.28 34.68 -16.41
CA HIS A 38 -17.97 35.23 -15.10
C HIS A 38 -18.20 34.26 -13.93
N VAL A 39 -18.56 32.99 -14.20
CA VAL A 39 -18.76 31.96 -13.19
C VAL A 39 -17.51 31.12 -13.10
N VAL A 40 -17.09 30.80 -11.87
CA VAL A 40 -16.02 29.85 -11.62
C VAL A 40 -16.49 28.45 -12.00
N GLU A 41 -15.79 27.80 -12.89
CA GLU A 41 -16.15 26.49 -13.48
C GLU A 41 -16.21 25.38 -12.41
N LEU A 42 -15.22 25.34 -11.52
CA LEU A 42 -15.20 24.46 -10.37
C LEU A 42 -14.85 25.27 -9.12
N PHE A 43 -15.83 25.50 -8.25
CA PHE A 43 -15.63 26.24 -7.01
C PHE A 43 -14.85 25.39 -5.99
N HIS A 44 -13.53 25.39 -6.11
CA HIS A 44 -12.61 24.71 -5.22
C HIS A 44 -11.43 25.63 -4.89
N GLY A 45 -10.99 25.66 -3.63
CA GLY A 45 -9.95 26.60 -3.17
C GLY A 45 -8.58 26.42 -3.80
N TYR A 46 -8.13 25.19 -4.01
CA TYR A 46 -6.81 24.83 -4.60
C TYR A 46 -5.59 25.55 -4.00
N THR A 47 -5.69 26.03 -2.76
CA THR A 47 -4.67 26.90 -2.13
C THR A 47 -3.26 26.31 -2.16
N TYR A 48 -3.10 25.02 -1.95
CA TYR A 48 -1.79 24.35 -2.00
C TYR A 48 -1.57 23.51 -3.27
N SER A 49 -2.45 23.60 -4.25
CA SER A 49 -2.26 22.93 -5.54
C SER A 49 -1.00 23.44 -6.22
N ALA A 50 -0.27 22.53 -6.88
CA ALA A 50 1.00 22.81 -7.54
C ALA A 50 2.10 23.35 -6.60
N HIS A 51 2.07 22.96 -5.31
CA HIS A 51 3.11 23.38 -4.37
C HIS A 51 4.50 22.96 -4.88
N PRO A 52 5.46 23.90 -5.06
CA PRO A 52 6.73 23.63 -5.76
C PRO A 52 7.52 22.46 -5.19
N LEU A 53 7.64 22.35 -3.86
CA LEU A 53 8.35 21.24 -3.22
C LEU A 53 7.67 19.90 -3.48
N ALA A 54 6.34 19.86 -3.44
CA ALA A 54 5.58 18.64 -3.71
C ALA A 54 5.71 18.21 -5.17
N CYS A 55 5.65 19.17 -6.11
CA CYS A 55 5.85 18.90 -7.53
C CYS A 55 7.28 18.42 -7.81
N ALA A 56 8.29 19.02 -7.22
CA ALA A 56 9.69 18.59 -7.37
C ALA A 56 9.91 17.18 -6.83
N ALA A 57 9.37 16.85 -5.64
CA ALA A 57 9.41 15.50 -5.07
C ALA A 57 8.68 14.49 -5.95
N GLY A 58 7.51 14.87 -6.50
CA GLY A 58 6.75 14.02 -7.42
C GLY A 58 7.52 13.72 -8.71
N LEU A 59 8.11 14.72 -9.33
CA LEU A 59 8.93 14.55 -10.55
C LEU A 59 10.12 13.64 -10.26
N ALA A 60 10.87 13.88 -9.19
CA ALA A 60 12.01 13.03 -8.80
C ALA A 60 11.58 11.58 -8.55
N THR A 61 10.41 11.36 -7.93
CA THR A 61 9.87 10.01 -7.71
C THR A 61 9.53 9.32 -9.03
N LEU A 62 8.91 10.04 -9.98
CA LEU A 62 8.59 9.49 -11.30
C LEU A 62 9.86 9.15 -12.10
N ASP A 63 10.91 9.96 -11.97
CA ASP A 63 12.20 9.68 -12.57
C ASP A 63 12.83 8.40 -11.98
N LEU A 64 12.81 8.22 -10.64
CA LEU A 64 13.27 7.00 -9.99
C LEU A 64 12.50 5.76 -10.43
N TYR A 65 11.16 5.84 -10.53
CA TYR A 65 10.35 4.72 -11.03
C TYR A 65 10.78 4.28 -12.42
N ARG A 66 11.07 5.24 -13.31
CA ARG A 66 11.52 4.97 -14.68
C ARG A 66 12.96 4.48 -14.71
N ASP A 67 13.89 5.22 -14.07
CA ASP A 67 15.32 5.02 -14.24
C ASP A 67 15.83 3.76 -13.52
N GLU A 68 15.20 3.40 -12.39
CA GLU A 68 15.47 2.18 -11.63
C GLU A 68 14.54 1.01 -11.98
N ASN A 69 13.62 1.20 -12.94
CA ASN A 69 12.70 0.14 -13.41
C ASN A 69 11.88 -0.49 -12.28
N LEU A 70 11.47 0.29 -11.27
CA LEU A 70 10.92 -0.23 -10.02
C LEU A 70 9.63 -1.04 -10.20
N PHE A 71 8.79 -0.71 -11.17
CA PHE A 71 7.56 -1.48 -11.43
C PHE A 71 7.86 -2.85 -12.04
N GLU A 72 8.81 -2.95 -12.97
CA GLU A 72 9.21 -4.23 -13.54
C GLU A 72 9.97 -5.08 -12.51
N TRP A 73 10.78 -4.45 -11.66
CA TRP A 73 11.41 -5.11 -10.51
C TRP A 73 10.37 -5.72 -9.56
N ALA A 74 9.39 -4.93 -9.12
CA ALA A 74 8.31 -5.39 -8.26
C ALA A 74 7.51 -6.54 -8.90
N LYS A 75 7.24 -6.45 -10.20
CA LYS A 75 6.56 -7.50 -10.95
C LYS A 75 7.38 -8.80 -11.02
N ALA A 76 8.69 -8.70 -11.18
CA ALA A 76 9.58 -9.85 -11.17
C ALA A 76 9.61 -10.56 -9.81
N LEU A 77 9.47 -9.80 -8.71
CA LEU A 77 9.43 -10.32 -7.34
C LEU A 77 8.06 -10.90 -6.92
N GLU A 78 6.99 -10.64 -7.67
CA GLU A 78 5.64 -11.09 -7.32
C GLU A 78 5.54 -12.59 -7.03
N PRO A 79 6.11 -13.50 -7.85
CA PRO A 79 6.06 -14.94 -7.55
C PRO A 79 6.77 -15.28 -6.24
N CYS A 80 7.97 -14.75 -6.01
CA CYS A 80 8.73 -14.97 -4.77
C CYS A 80 7.95 -14.50 -3.53
N PHE A 81 7.33 -13.32 -3.62
CA PHE A 81 6.52 -12.76 -2.53
C PHE A 81 5.26 -13.60 -2.27
N ALA A 82 4.57 -14.02 -3.33
CA ALA A 82 3.38 -14.86 -3.22
C ALA A 82 3.70 -16.23 -2.61
N ASP A 83 4.77 -16.88 -3.07
CA ASP A 83 5.20 -18.17 -2.56
C ASP A 83 5.60 -18.10 -1.07
N ALA A 84 6.34 -17.08 -0.68
CA ALA A 84 6.70 -16.82 0.71
C ALA A 84 5.47 -16.57 1.60
N ALA A 85 4.49 -15.81 1.09
CA ALA A 85 3.22 -15.59 1.79
C ALA A 85 2.43 -16.89 1.93
N MET A 86 2.30 -17.66 0.86
CA MET A 86 1.55 -18.92 0.85
C MET A 86 2.20 -20.02 1.70
N ALA A 87 3.50 -19.95 1.97
CA ALA A 87 4.17 -20.84 2.93
C ALA A 87 3.64 -20.70 4.37
N LEU A 88 2.95 -19.59 4.69
CA LEU A 88 2.27 -19.42 5.98
C LEU A 88 0.92 -20.18 6.06
N LYS A 89 0.41 -20.70 4.95
CA LYS A 89 -0.83 -21.46 4.91
C LYS A 89 -0.71 -22.73 5.77
N GLY A 90 -1.68 -22.91 6.63
CA GLY A 90 -1.69 -24.05 7.57
C GLY A 90 -1.00 -23.77 8.90
N LEU A 91 -0.40 -22.60 9.10
CA LEU A 91 0.00 -22.18 10.44
C LEU A 91 -1.24 -22.02 11.34
N PRO A 92 -1.12 -22.34 12.64
CA PRO A 92 -2.24 -22.21 13.58
C PRO A 92 -2.83 -20.80 13.54
N GLY A 93 -4.14 -20.72 13.42
CA GLY A 93 -4.87 -19.44 13.39
C GLY A 93 -4.89 -18.71 12.06
N VAL A 94 -4.21 -19.17 11.02
CA VAL A 94 -4.31 -18.61 9.67
C VAL A 94 -5.55 -19.16 8.98
N LEU A 95 -6.46 -18.28 8.56
CA LEU A 95 -7.70 -18.63 7.87
C LEU A 95 -7.58 -18.47 6.36
N ASP A 96 -7.03 -17.36 5.91
CA ASP A 96 -6.91 -17.04 4.49
C ASP A 96 -5.68 -16.20 4.19
N ILE A 97 -5.18 -16.30 2.96
CA ILE A 97 -4.04 -15.52 2.45
C ILE A 97 -4.38 -15.05 1.05
N ARG A 98 -4.29 -13.75 0.81
CA ARG A 98 -4.55 -13.10 -0.48
C ARG A 98 -3.36 -12.25 -0.89
N THR A 99 -2.88 -12.40 -2.11
CA THR A 99 -1.76 -11.63 -2.65
C THR A 99 -2.12 -10.94 -3.95
N VAL A 100 -1.57 -9.73 -4.16
CA VAL A 100 -1.59 -9.00 -5.43
C VAL A 100 -0.28 -8.21 -5.52
N GLY A 101 0.57 -8.53 -6.48
CA GLY A 101 1.90 -7.93 -6.58
C GLY A 101 2.67 -8.14 -5.28
N LEU A 102 3.27 -7.09 -4.74
CA LEU A 102 3.96 -7.09 -3.44
C LEU A 102 3.05 -6.73 -2.26
N THR A 103 1.76 -7.04 -2.36
CA THR A 103 0.81 -6.81 -1.28
C THR A 103 0.19 -8.13 -0.82
N VAL A 104 0.08 -8.33 0.49
CA VAL A 104 -0.57 -9.50 1.07
C VAL A 104 -1.52 -9.10 2.20
N GLY A 105 -2.66 -9.79 2.26
CA GLY A 105 -3.56 -9.83 3.41
C GLY A 105 -3.59 -11.25 3.97
N ILE A 106 -3.39 -11.40 5.28
CA ILE A 106 -3.42 -12.67 6.00
C ILE A 106 -4.48 -12.56 7.08
N ASP A 107 -5.54 -13.32 6.95
CA ASP A 107 -6.63 -13.34 7.91
C ASP A 107 -6.33 -14.35 9.02
N LEU A 108 -6.39 -13.88 10.25
CA LEU A 108 -6.24 -14.70 11.44
C LEU A 108 -7.61 -15.04 12.06
N ALA A 109 -7.72 -16.19 12.68
CA ALA A 109 -8.90 -16.53 13.47
C ALA A 109 -9.02 -15.60 14.67
N ALA A 110 -10.17 -14.99 14.86
CA ALA A 110 -10.45 -14.20 16.04
C ALA A 110 -10.38 -15.07 17.31
N ARG A 111 -9.95 -14.48 18.42
CA ARG A 111 -10.10 -15.12 19.73
C ARG A 111 -11.56 -15.03 20.19
N PRO A 112 -12.11 -16.06 20.87
CA PRO A 112 -13.43 -15.96 21.48
C PRO A 112 -13.51 -14.69 22.35
N ASP A 113 -14.58 -13.92 22.18
CA ASP A 113 -14.88 -12.69 22.96
C ASP A 113 -13.81 -11.59 22.90
N ALA A 114 -12.87 -11.67 21.95
CA ALA A 114 -11.74 -10.76 21.86
C ALA A 114 -11.34 -10.48 20.38
N ALA A 115 -12.29 -10.09 19.56
CA ALA A 115 -12.06 -9.73 18.15
C ALA A 115 -11.01 -8.60 18.01
N GLY A 116 -10.09 -8.75 17.06
CA GLY A 116 -8.99 -7.83 16.79
C GLY A 116 -7.77 -8.03 17.70
N LYS A 117 -7.89 -8.74 18.81
CA LYS A 117 -6.78 -8.88 19.77
C LYS A 117 -5.65 -9.76 19.28
N ARG A 118 -5.93 -10.82 18.50
CA ARG A 118 -4.87 -11.70 17.99
C ARG A 118 -3.96 -10.95 17.03
N ALA A 119 -4.53 -10.25 16.06
CA ALA A 119 -3.74 -9.46 15.12
C ALA A 119 -3.02 -8.29 15.80
N TYR A 120 -3.63 -7.68 16.83
CA TYR A 120 -2.98 -6.63 17.61
C TYR A 120 -1.75 -7.17 18.35
N GLU A 121 -1.86 -8.30 19.04
CA GLU A 121 -0.71 -8.95 19.70
C GLU A 121 0.35 -9.35 18.68
N ALA A 122 -0.05 -9.85 17.50
CA ALA A 122 0.88 -10.15 16.41
C ALA A 122 1.66 -8.89 15.98
N MET A 123 0.99 -7.75 15.87
CA MET A 123 1.63 -6.48 15.53
C MET A 123 2.64 -6.05 16.60
N GLU A 124 2.27 -6.12 17.87
CA GLU A 124 3.17 -5.78 18.98
C GLU A 124 4.42 -6.67 18.99
N ARG A 125 4.23 -8.00 18.87
CA ARG A 125 5.35 -8.96 18.82
C ARG A 125 6.21 -8.77 17.58
N ALA A 126 5.60 -8.55 16.41
CA ALA A 126 6.34 -8.27 15.20
C ALA A 126 7.28 -7.07 15.38
N PHE A 127 6.78 -6.01 15.99
CA PHE A 127 7.55 -4.79 16.21
C PHE A 127 8.62 -4.96 17.31
N HIS A 128 8.23 -5.45 18.49
CA HIS A 128 9.12 -5.48 19.65
C HIS A 128 10.09 -6.68 19.66
N ASP A 129 9.63 -7.85 19.24
CA ASP A 129 10.43 -9.08 19.34
C ASP A 129 11.23 -9.35 18.07
N GLU A 130 10.66 -8.98 16.89
CA GLU A 130 11.25 -9.31 15.59
C GLU A 130 11.77 -8.08 14.82
N GLY A 131 11.52 -6.86 15.29
CA GLY A 131 11.88 -5.62 14.58
C GLY A 131 11.19 -5.49 13.21
N LEU A 132 9.97 -6.02 13.09
CA LEU A 132 9.18 -6.02 11.86
C LEU A 132 7.94 -5.14 12.04
N LEU A 133 7.85 -4.03 11.30
CA LEU A 133 6.67 -3.20 11.28
C LEU A 133 5.63 -3.78 10.32
N ILE A 134 4.49 -4.17 10.86
CA ILE A 134 3.33 -4.65 10.08
C ILE A 134 2.12 -3.75 10.31
N ARG A 135 1.16 -3.83 9.41
CA ARG A 135 -0.16 -3.20 9.57
C ARG A 135 -1.21 -4.25 9.86
N ILE A 136 -2.20 -3.87 10.64
CA ILE A 136 -3.39 -4.71 10.88
C ILE A 136 -4.67 -3.95 10.57
N THR A 137 -5.72 -4.70 10.23
CA THR A 137 -7.10 -4.21 10.10
C THR A 137 -8.04 -5.31 10.59
N GLY A 138 -8.67 -5.12 11.76
CA GLY A 138 -9.37 -6.22 12.43
C GLY A 138 -8.40 -7.37 12.73
N GLU A 139 -8.71 -8.57 12.25
CA GLU A 139 -7.83 -9.74 12.36
C GLU A 139 -6.95 -9.97 11.12
N THR A 140 -6.91 -9.03 10.18
CA THR A 140 -6.08 -9.15 8.97
C THR A 140 -4.73 -8.47 9.18
N ILE A 141 -3.65 -9.21 9.02
CA ILE A 141 -2.30 -8.65 8.84
C ILE A 141 -2.14 -8.23 7.39
N ALA A 142 -1.68 -7.01 7.15
CA ALA A 142 -1.43 -6.48 5.82
C ALA A 142 0.03 -6.06 5.68
N LEU A 143 0.70 -6.52 4.61
CA LEU A 143 2.05 -6.12 4.24
C LEU A 143 2.06 -5.50 2.84
N SER A 144 2.87 -4.46 2.68
CA SER A 144 3.20 -3.87 1.40
C SER A 144 4.59 -3.24 1.50
N PRO A 145 5.66 -4.02 1.33
CA PRO A 145 7.03 -3.51 1.42
C PRO A 145 7.31 -2.48 0.32
N PRO A 146 8.35 -1.64 0.49
CA PRO A 146 8.81 -0.77 -0.58
C PRO A 146 9.15 -1.54 -1.85
N LEU A 147 8.98 -0.93 -3.03
CA LEU A 147 9.26 -1.57 -4.33
C LEU A 147 10.73 -2.01 -4.48
N ILE A 148 11.63 -1.43 -3.71
CA ILE A 148 13.08 -1.76 -3.69
C ILE A 148 13.42 -2.99 -2.84
N VAL A 149 12.43 -3.70 -2.28
CA VAL A 149 12.64 -4.90 -1.48
C VAL A 149 13.40 -5.96 -2.29
N SER A 150 14.31 -6.68 -1.65
CA SER A 150 15.01 -7.82 -2.25
C SER A 150 14.36 -9.17 -1.87
N GLU A 151 14.68 -10.23 -2.63
CA GLU A 151 14.23 -11.60 -2.30
C GLU A 151 14.66 -12.02 -0.89
N ALA A 152 15.89 -11.67 -0.49
CA ALA A 152 16.39 -11.98 0.85
C ALA A 152 15.56 -11.28 1.94
N GLN A 153 15.18 -10.02 1.71
CA GLN A 153 14.32 -9.28 2.64
C GLN A 153 12.89 -9.82 2.66
N ILE A 154 12.37 -10.29 1.51
CA ILE A 154 11.08 -10.99 1.46
C ILE A 154 11.15 -12.24 2.34
N GLY A 155 12.16 -13.08 2.19
CA GLY A 155 12.38 -14.26 3.05
C GLY A 155 12.41 -13.87 4.53
N GLU A 156 13.22 -12.88 4.90
CA GLU A 156 13.31 -12.39 6.29
C GLU A 156 11.96 -11.93 6.86
N ILE A 157 11.18 -11.16 6.08
CA ILE A 157 9.85 -10.68 6.49
C ILE A 157 8.94 -11.86 6.83
N PHE A 158 8.84 -12.85 5.94
CA PHE A 158 7.91 -13.96 6.13
C PHE A 158 8.40 -14.97 7.18
N ASP A 159 9.69 -15.16 7.35
CA ASP A 159 10.25 -15.97 8.45
C ASP A 159 9.94 -15.36 9.83
N LYS A 160 10.12 -14.04 9.97
CA LYS A 160 9.75 -13.30 11.17
C LYS A 160 8.25 -13.41 11.43
N LEU A 161 7.45 -13.19 10.40
CA LEU A 161 6.00 -13.27 10.51
C LEU A 161 5.51 -14.68 10.89
N ALA A 162 6.14 -15.71 10.35
CA ALA A 162 5.84 -17.10 10.72
C ALA A 162 6.08 -17.38 12.23
N ARG A 163 7.15 -16.82 12.80
CA ARG A 163 7.43 -16.94 14.26
C ARG A 163 6.36 -16.21 15.07
N VAL A 164 6.02 -15.00 14.66
CA VAL A 164 4.97 -14.19 15.31
C VAL A 164 3.61 -14.89 15.29
N ILE A 165 3.18 -15.39 14.13
CA ILE A 165 1.89 -16.10 13.99
C ILE A 165 1.83 -17.31 14.91
N ARG A 166 2.91 -18.12 14.98
CA ARG A 166 2.98 -19.27 15.92
C ARG A 166 2.89 -18.83 17.37
N ALA A 167 3.48 -17.69 17.71
CA ALA A 167 3.51 -17.20 19.09
C ALA A 167 2.15 -16.66 19.58
N VAL A 168 1.26 -16.26 18.66
CA VAL A 168 -0.08 -15.73 18.99
C VAL A 168 -1.22 -16.72 18.71
N ALA A 169 -0.89 -17.94 18.33
CA ALA A 169 -1.83 -18.99 17.93
C ALA A 169 -2.84 -19.41 19.03
#